data_db63f52606880251b5feb7c914616801
#
_entry.id   db63f52606880251b5feb7c914616801
#
_cell.length_a   1.000
_cell.length_b   1.000
_cell.length_c   1.000
_cell.angle_alpha   90.00
_cell.angle_beta   90.00
_cell.angle_gamma   90.00
#
_symmetry.space_group_name_H-M   'P 1'
#
loop_
_entity.id
_entity.type
_entity.pdbx_description
1 polymer ?
#
loop_
_entity_poly.entity_id
_entity_poly.type
_entity_poly.pdbx_seq_one_letter_code
_entity_poly.pdbx_strand_id
1 'polypeptide(L)'
;MWYRSDLAQFRGSDGGSGEQLTIGPTGNVSVVASTRWHGIGTPYGNAGTVNLPDGRLYAIPFWPGRICTLTGSAFNVTLALVGGIVRMGLYNSDGALPTTLHTDFGTVGAGILGIRSITGLNVRVRPVLHYLVIGRQSAGVTLTASARSSWDPMVTNAAATITANNNAYFIDGVGGALPASYGAPTGADQGPCVTLQLT
;
A
#
# COMPACT_ATOMS: atom_id res chain seq x y z
N MET A 1 -42.48 0.10 -2.71
CA MET A 1 -41.22 0.16 -3.41
C MET A 1 -40.18 -0.44 -2.47
N TRP A 2 -39.71 -1.69 -2.74
CA TRP A 2 -38.78 -2.39 -1.88
C TRP A 2 -37.37 -2.05 -2.35
N TYR A 3 -36.59 -1.41 -1.51
CA TYR A 3 -35.16 -1.21 -1.76
C TYR A 3 -34.42 -2.54 -1.45
N ARG A 4 -33.86 -3.18 -2.46
CA ARG A 4 -32.91 -4.27 -2.24
C ARG A 4 -31.54 -3.66 -1.96
N SER A 5 -31.07 -3.83 -0.73
CA SER A 5 -29.73 -3.39 -0.27
C SER A 5 -28.58 -4.28 -0.77
N ASP A 6 -28.89 -5.29 -1.58
CA ASP A 6 -27.94 -6.27 -2.12
C ASP A 6 -27.46 -5.96 -3.55
N LEU A 7 -27.89 -4.85 -4.15
CA LEU A 7 -27.52 -4.44 -5.51
C LEU A 7 -26.32 -3.47 -5.57
N ALA A 8 -25.33 -3.63 -4.72
CA ALA A 8 -24.05 -2.96 -4.91
C ALA A 8 -23.13 -3.72 -5.92
N GLN A 9 -23.67 -4.70 -6.66
CA GLN A 9 -22.93 -5.41 -7.69
C GLN A 9 -23.41 -4.99 -9.08
N PHE A 10 -22.67 -4.12 -9.73
CA PHE A 10 -22.78 -3.93 -11.16
C PHE A 10 -22.05 -5.06 -11.85
N ARG A 11 -22.77 -5.96 -12.50
CA ARG A 11 -22.16 -6.97 -13.38
C ARG A 11 -22.10 -6.40 -14.79
N GLY A 12 -20.93 -5.90 -15.17
CA GLY A 12 -20.58 -5.65 -16.56
C GLY A 12 -19.99 -6.92 -17.15
N SER A 13 -20.65 -7.51 -18.13
CA SER A 13 -20.07 -8.61 -18.94
C SER A 13 -19.36 -7.97 -20.12
N ASP A 14 -18.05 -8.07 -20.16
CA ASP A 14 -17.22 -7.73 -21.32
C ASP A 14 -16.98 -8.91 -22.27
N GLY A 15 -17.85 -9.91 -22.19
CA GLY A 15 -17.90 -10.99 -23.18
C GLY A 15 -16.89 -12.14 -22.96
N GLY A 16 -16.27 -12.31 -21.79
CA GLY A 16 -15.37 -13.41 -21.73
C GLY A 16 -14.80 -13.86 -20.39
N SER A 17 -14.58 -13.01 -19.42
CA SER A 17 -13.79 -13.39 -18.22
C SER A 17 -14.52 -13.28 -16.88
N GLY A 18 -15.75 -12.83 -16.85
CA GLY A 18 -16.54 -12.79 -15.61
C GLY A 18 -15.91 -11.86 -14.53
N GLU A 19 -15.28 -10.78 -14.94
CA GLU A 19 -14.70 -9.82 -14.02
C GLU A 19 -15.81 -9.11 -13.22
N GLN A 20 -15.70 -9.20 -11.91
CA GLN A 20 -16.63 -8.55 -10.99
C GLN A 20 -16.13 -7.14 -10.68
N LEU A 21 -16.87 -6.13 -11.13
CA LEU A 21 -16.61 -4.74 -10.78
C LEU A 21 -17.03 -4.51 -9.33
N THR A 22 -16.09 -4.23 -8.46
CA THR A 22 -16.38 -3.87 -7.07
C THR A 22 -16.10 -2.38 -6.86
N ILE A 23 -17.11 -1.65 -6.42
CA ILE A 23 -16.97 -0.24 -6.06
C ILE A 23 -16.57 -0.18 -4.58
N GLY A 24 -15.37 0.30 -4.29
CA GLY A 24 -14.91 0.54 -2.93
C GLY A 24 -15.68 1.69 -2.26
N PRO A 25 -15.54 1.90 -0.95
CA PRO A 25 -16.26 2.94 -0.21
C PRO A 25 -15.96 4.36 -0.68
N THR A 26 -14.93 4.57 -1.47
CA THR A 26 -14.56 5.86 -2.09
C THR A 26 -15.11 6.04 -3.51
N GLY A 27 -15.95 5.11 -4.00
CA GLY A 27 -16.46 5.13 -5.37
C GLY A 27 -15.41 4.72 -6.43
N ASN A 28 -14.21 4.35 -6.03
CA ASN A 28 -13.19 3.88 -6.94
C ASN A 28 -13.48 2.45 -7.39
N VAL A 29 -13.50 2.28 -8.70
CA VAL A 29 -13.65 0.99 -9.36
C VAL A 29 -12.29 0.33 -9.43
N SER A 30 -12.08 -0.72 -8.64
CA SER A 30 -10.86 -1.52 -8.73
C SER A 30 -11.11 -2.76 -9.57
N VAL A 31 -10.60 -2.77 -10.77
CA VAL A 31 -10.54 -3.98 -11.61
C VAL A 31 -9.24 -4.70 -11.31
N VAL A 32 -9.33 -5.81 -10.59
CA VAL A 32 -8.18 -6.67 -10.33
C VAL A 32 -8.07 -7.69 -11.45
N ALA A 33 -7.27 -7.38 -12.47
CA ALA A 33 -6.90 -8.35 -13.49
C ALA A 33 -5.79 -9.26 -12.94
N SER A 34 -5.90 -10.56 -13.15
CA SER A 34 -4.88 -11.53 -12.76
C SER A 34 -3.52 -11.21 -13.42
N THR A 35 -2.44 -11.36 -12.67
CA THR A 35 -1.04 -11.18 -13.12
C THR A 35 -0.58 -9.75 -13.39
N ARG A 36 -1.39 -8.72 -13.15
CA ARG A 36 -0.97 -7.32 -13.32
C ARG A 36 -0.47 -6.71 -12.02
N TRP A 37 0.42 -5.73 -12.16
CA TRP A 37 0.90 -4.90 -11.07
C TRP A 37 -0.02 -3.68 -10.89
N HIS A 38 -0.49 -3.48 -9.68
CA HIS A 38 -1.37 -2.38 -9.30
C HIS A 38 -0.62 -1.38 -8.42
N GLY A 39 -0.60 -0.11 -8.82
CA GLY A 39 -0.03 0.96 -8.00
C GLY A 39 -0.88 1.25 -6.78
N ILE A 40 -0.24 1.43 -5.64
CA ILE A 40 -0.88 1.77 -4.38
C ILE A 40 -0.26 3.07 -3.86
N GLY A 41 -1.11 3.94 -3.33
CA GLY A 41 -0.65 5.24 -2.83
C GLY A 41 -0.21 6.16 -3.94
N THR A 42 -0.77 6.05 -5.14
CA THR A 42 -0.49 6.90 -6.29
C THR A 42 -1.75 7.22 -7.08
N PRO A 43 -1.55 7.89 -8.09
CA PRO A 43 -0.77 9.00 -8.54
C PRO A 43 -1.54 9.85 -9.53
N TYR A 44 -2.18 10.84 -9.09
CA TYR A 44 -2.50 11.91 -10.03
C TYR A 44 -1.64 13.13 -9.67
N GLY A 45 -0.39 13.07 -10.11
CA GLY A 45 0.58 14.13 -9.88
C GLY A 45 2.00 13.68 -10.22
N ASN A 46 2.95 14.61 -10.26
CA ASN A 46 4.36 14.30 -10.47
C ASN A 46 4.87 13.38 -9.36
N ALA A 47 5.44 12.25 -9.71
CA ALA A 47 6.12 11.38 -8.77
C ALA A 47 7.25 12.15 -8.09
N GLY A 48 7.20 12.25 -6.78
CA GLY A 48 8.29 12.73 -5.96
C GLY A 48 9.24 11.62 -5.56
N THR A 49 10.12 11.93 -4.62
CA THR A 49 11.00 10.93 -4.00
C THR A 49 10.93 11.07 -2.48
N VAL A 50 11.04 9.95 -1.77
CA VAL A 50 11.15 9.91 -0.32
C VAL A 50 12.40 9.15 0.08
N ASN A 51 13.25 9.79 0.90
CA ASN A 51 14.30 9.08 1.60
C ASN A 51 13.65 8.27 2.73
N LEU A 52 13.94 6.99 2.81
CA LEU A 52 13.50 6.16 3.93
C LEU A 52 14.44 6.42 5.13
N PRO A 53 13.98 7.11 6.18
CA PRO A 53 14.76 7.26 7.40
C PRO A 53 15.04 5.91 8.05
N ASP A 54 16.11 5.84 8.82
CA ASP A 54 16.44 4.64 9.57
C ASP A 54 15.39 4.33 10.64
N GLY A 55 14.98 3.07 10.71
CA GLY A 55 13.98 2.64 11.65
C GLY A 55 12.57 3.16 11.40
N ARG A 56 12.30 3.85 10.27
CA ARG A 56 10.95 4.29 9.92
C ARG A 56 10.23 3.24 9.07
N LEU A 57 9.04 2.87 9.51
CA LEU A 57 8.12 1.98 8.80
C LEU A 57 6.92 2.79 8.29
N TYR A 58 6.80 2.95 6.98
CA TYR A 58 5.65 3.57 6.34
C TYR A 58 4.53 2.56 6.14
N ALA A 59 3.28 3.00 6.28
CA ALA A 59 2.07 2.24 6.01
C ALA A 59 1.23 2.96 4.97
N ILE A 60 0.98 2.30 3.85
CA ILE A 60 0.25 2.80 2.70
C ILE A 60 -1.09 2.07 2.64
N PRO A 61 -2.24 2.76 2.61
CA PRO A 61 -3.55 2.13 2.59
C PRO A 61 -3.75 1.34 1.29
N PHE A 62 -4.35 0.17 1.41
CA PHE A 62 -4.64 -0.74 0.31
C PHE A 62 -6.03 -1.36 0.47
N TRP A 63 -6.84 -1.22 -0.56
CA TRP A 63 -8.17 -1.84 -0.63
C TRP A 63 -8.25 -2.77 -1.84
N PRO A 64 -8.30 -4.11 -1.66
CA PRO A 64 -8.28 -5.05 -2.79
C PRO A 64 -9.61 -5.14 -3.56
N GLY A 65 -10.70 -4.57 -3.07
CA GLY A 65 -12.01 -4.61 -3.71
C GLY A 65 -12.70 -5.97 -3.71
N ARG A 66 -11.96 -7.06 -3.76
CA ARG A 66 -12.45 -8.45 -3.70
C ARG A 66 -11.47 -9.34 -2.93
N ILE A 67 -11.89 -10.56 -2.64
CA ILE A 67 -10.94 -11.59 -2.15
C ILE A 67 -9.98 -11.89 -3.29
N CYS A 68 -8.69 -11.76 -3.02
CA CYS A 68 -7.61 -12.06 -3.98
C CYS A 68 -6.39 -12.64 -3.26
N THR A 69 -5.43 -13.11 -4.04
CA THR A 69 -4.13 -13.55 -3.53
C THR A 69 -3.07 -12.54 -3.97
N LEU A 70 -2.32 -12.03 -3.03
CA LEU A 70 -1.17 -11.17 -3.28
C LEU A 70 0.02 -12.07 -3.59
N THR A 71 0.58 -11.94 -4.80
CA THR A 71 1.65 -12.78 -5.33
C THR A 71 2.99 -12.06 -5.43
N GLY A 72 2.98 -10.72 -5.37
CA GLY A 72 4.20 -9.93 -5.38
C GLY A 72 3.99 -8.51 -4.88
N SER A 73 5.08 -7.87 -4.49
CA SER A 73 5.15 -6.46 -4.12
C SER A 73 6.42 -5.84 -4.66
N ALA A 74 6.37 -4.61 -5.16
CA ALA A 74 7.52 -3.93 -5.75
C ALA A 74 7.53 -2.43 -5.46
N PHE A 75 8.72 -1.83 -5.51
CA PHE A 75 8.98 -0.39 -5.39
C PHE A 75 10.11 0.02 -6.33
N ASN A 76 10.27 1.31 -6.55
CA ASN A 76 11.34 1.84 -7.40
C ASN A 76 12.37 2.61 -6.57
N VAL A 77 13.65 2.21 -6.67
CA VAL A 77 14.81 2.85 -6.03
C VAL A 77 15.33 3.94 -6.93
N THR A 78 15.33 5.18 -6.45
CA THR A 78 15.83 6.38 -7.17
C THR A 78 17.20 6.83 -6.70
N LEU A 79 17.58 6.50 -5.47
CA LEU A 79 18.94 6.64 -4.94
C LEU A 79 19.26 5.41 -4.11
N ALA A 80 20.33 4.73 -4.46
CA ALA A 80 20.78 3.51 -3.82
C ALA A 80 22.14 3.70 -3.14
N LEU A 81 22.31 3.11 -1.96
CA LEU A 81 23.61 2.90 -1.32
C LEU A 81 23.90 1.40 -1.24
N VAL A 82 25.17 1.05 -1.44
CA VAL A 82 25.62 -0.34 -1.32
C VAL A 82 25.22 -0.92 0.05
N GLY A 83 24.64 -2.10 0.03
CA GLY A 83 24.11 -2.75 1.24
C GLY A 83 22.71 -2.28 1.65
N GLY A 84 22.04 -1.43 0.84
CA GLY A 84 20.65 -1.03 1.08
C GLY A 84 19.70 -2.24 1.11
N ILE A 85 18.91 -2.35 2.17
CA ILE A 85 17.91 -3.41 2.35
C ILE A 85 16.58 -2.75 2.77
N VAL A 86 15.51 -3.18 2.13
CA VAL A 86 14.14 -2.76 2.43
C VAL A 86 13.33 -3.97 2.86
N ARG A 87 12.52 -3.82 3.90
CA ARG A 87 11.56 -4.82 4.37
C ARG A 87 10.15 -4.38 4.05
N MET A 88 9.33 -5.34 3.68
CA MET A 88 7.92 -5.11 3.33
C MET A 88 7.01 -6.09 4.06
N GLY A 89 5.74 -5.73 4.18
CA GLY A 89 4.72 -6.59 4.77
C GLY A 89 3.33 -6.01 4.65
N LEU A 90 2.37 -6.72 5.20
CA LEU A 90 0.96 -6.34 5.21
C LEU A 90 0.45 -6.31 6.64
N TYR A 91 -0.31 -5.26 6.97
CA TYR A 91 -1.03 -5.14 8.24
C TYR A 91 -2.53 -5.10 8.01
N ASN A 92 -3.25 -5.62 9.00
CA ASN A 92 -4.69 -5.44 9.11
C ASN A 92 -5.01 -3.99 9.49
N SER A 93 -6.27 -3.62 9.31
CA SER A 93 -6.81 -2.33 9.73
C SER A 93 -7.99 -2.54 10.67
N ASP A 94 -8.23 -1.57 11.55
CA ASP A 94 -9.48 -1.43 12.31
C ASP A 94 -10.59 -0.69 11.52
N GLY A 95 -10.31 -0.39 10.26
CA GLY A 95 -11.16 0.41 9.38
C GLY A 95 -10.63 1.83 9.16
N ALA A 96 -9.65 2.28 9.96
CA ALA A 96 -9.04 3.60 9.86
C ALA A 96 -7.51 3.55 9.92
N LEU A 97 -6.93 2.77 10.83
CA LEU A 97 -5.49 2.74 11.11
C LEU A 97 -4.92 1.33 10.94
N PRO A 98 -3.61 1.21 10.65
CA PRO A 98 -2.93 -0.09 10.67
C PRO A 98 -2.86 -0.63 12.11
N THR A 99 -3.12 -1.92 12.29
CA THR A 99 -3.20 -2.56 13.61
C THR A 99 -2.23 -3.71 13.78
N THR A 100 -2.62 -4.91 13.39
CA THR A 100 -1.86 -6.14 13.60
C THR A 100 -1.16 -6.59 12.32
N LEU A 101 0.04 -7.15 12.46
CA LEU A 101 0.77 -7.76 11.35
C LEU A 101 -0.09 -8.90 10.76
N HIS A 102 -0.40 -8.79 9.47
CA HIS A 102 -1.03 -9.86 8.72
C HIS A 102 0.03 -10.82 8.18
N THR A 103 1.04 -10.28 7.48
CA THR A 103 2.12 -11.09 6.89
C THR A 103 3.37 -10.24 6.69
N ASP A 104 4.51 -10.78 7.10
CA ASP A 104 5.82 -10.24 6.77
C ASP A 104 6.28 -10.84 5.42
N PHE A 105 6.54 -9.99 4.43
CA PHE A 105 7.02 -10.44 3.11
C PHE A 105 8.52 -10.71 3.09
N GLY A 106 9.23 -10.31 4.15
CA GLY A 106 10.68 -10.38 4.23
C GLY A 106 11.38 -9.15 3.66
N THR A 107 12.62 -9.35 3.25
CA THR A 107 13.51 -8.27 2.81
C THR A 107 13.93 -8.44 1.36
N VAL A 108 14.24 -7.30 0.72
CA VAL A 108 14.80 -7.24 -0.63
C VAL A 108 15.96 -6.24 -0.70
N GLY A 109 17.00 -6.59 -1.45
CA GLY A 109 18.14 -5.71 -1.69
C GLY A 109 17.72 -4.45 -2.47
N ALA A 110 18.06 -3.29 -1.95
CA ALA A 110 17.78 -1.97 -2.53
C ALA A 110 19.09 -1.17 -2.81
N GLY A 111 20.23 -1.86 -2.86
CA GLY A 111 21.54 -1.27 -3.12
C GLY A 111 21.81 -0.95 -4.60
N ILE A 112 20.83 -1.08 -5.49
CA ILE A 112 20.93 -0.79 -6.92
C ILE A 112 19.66 -0.03 -7.36
N LEU A 113 19.82 0.91 -8.29
CA LEU A 113 18.71 1.69 -8.86
C LEU A 113 17.69 0.82 -9.62
N GLY A 114 16.47 1.32 -9.72
CA GLY A 114 15.38 0.73 -10.49
C GLY A 114 14.41 -0.10 -9.64
N ILE A 115 13.55 -0.85 -10.31
CA ILE A 115 12.49 -1.63 -9.68
C ILE A 115 13.07 -2.80 -8.89
N ARG A 116 12.63 -2.94 -7.66
CA ARG A 116 12.90 -4.04 -6.75
C ARG A 116 11.61 -4.70 -6.34
N SER A 117 11.59 -6.03 -6.32
CA SER A 117 10.37 -6.77 -6.04
C SER A 117 10.62 -7.98 -5.13
N ILE A 118 9.60 -8.31 -4.37
CA ILE A 118 9.42 -9.60 -3.72
C ILE A 118 8.33 -10.32 -4.51
N THR A 119 8.59 -11.52 -4.96
CA THR A 119 7.69 -12.36 -5.75
C THR A 119 7.50 -13.72 -5.09
N GLY A 120 6.52 -14.49 -5.57
CA GLY A 120 6.24 -15.81 -5.02
C GLY A 120 5.49 -15.74 -3.68
N LEU A 121 4.90 -14.61 -3.36
CA LEU A 121 4.01 -14.50 -2.22
C LEU A 121 2.73 -15.32 -2.48
N ASN A 122 2.13 -15.82 -1.40
CA ASN A 122 0.83 -16.51 -1.44
C ASN A 122 -0.01 -16.00 -0.25
N VAL A 123 -0.38 -14.73 -0.30
CA VAL A 123 -1.07 -14.05 0.81
C VAL A 123 -2.49 -13.76 0.42
N ARG A 124 -3.44 -14.47 1.03
CA ARG A 124 -4.86 -14.24 0.80
C ARG A 124 -5.31 -12.97 1.52
N VAL A 125 -5.89 -12.03 0.79
CA VAL A 125 -6.42 -10.78 1.32
C VAL A 125 -7.93 -10.69 1.10
N ARG A 126 -8.62 -10.08 2.06
CA ARG A 126 -10.07 -9.86 2.04
C ARG A 126 -10.39 -8.47 1.51
N PRO A 127 -11.64 -8.21 1.05
CA PRO A 127 -12.06 -6.89 0.57
C PRO A 127 -12.33 -5.93 1.73
N VAL A 128 -11.33 -5.71 2.55
CA VAL A 128 -11.31 -4.73 3.65
C VAL A 128 -10.05 -3.88 3.52
N LEU A 129 -10.00 -2.77 4.25
CA LEU A 129 -8.81 -1.94 4.28
C LEU A 129 -7.64 -2.72 4.91
N HIS A 130 -6.51 -2.70 4.23
CA HIS A 130 -5.22 -3.19 4.68
C HIS A 130 -4.19 -2.08 4.55
N TYR A 131 -3.04 -2.27 5.17
CA TYR A 131 -1.90 -1.38 5.00
C TYR A 131 -0.68 -2.16 4.53
N LEU A 132 -0.21 -1.79 3.34
CA LEU A 132 1.09 -2.24 2.87
C LEU A 132 2.17 -1.45 3.60
N VAL A 133 3.13 -2.14 4.20
CA VAL A 133 4.21 -1.47 4.92
C VAL A 133 5.54 -1.65 4.21
N ILE A 134 6.38 -0.61 4.32
CA ILE A 134 7.71 -0.57 3.76
C ILE A 134 8.64 0.24 4.67
N GLY A 135 9.80 -0.31 4.97
CA GLY A 135 10.80 0.33 5.82
C GLY A 135 12.22 -0.08 5.47
N ARG A 136 13.17 0.81 5.75
CA ARG A 136 14.59 0.55 5.57
C ARG A 136 15.14 -0.25 6.75
N GLN A 137 16.01 -1.22 6.44
CA GLN A 137 16.68 -2.08 7.41
C GLN A 137 18.20 -1.83 7.50
N SER A 138 18.76 -1.04 6.60
CA SER A 138 20.22 -0.80 6.51
C SER A 138 20.53 0.51 5.78
N ALA A 139 21.63 0.59 5.02
CA ALA A 139 22.11 1.81 4.33
C ALA A 139 21.00 2.61 3.62
N GLY A 140 21.17 3.92 3.50
CA GLY A 140 20.18 4.87 3.01
C GLY A 140 19.64 4.53 1.62
N VAL A 141 18.33 4.63 1.47
CA VAL A 141 17.62 4.36 0.21
C VAL A 141 16.58 5.43 -0.02
N THR A 142 16.53 5.98 -1.24
CA THR A 142 15.45 6.88 -1.66
C THR A 142 14.56 6.16 -2.68
N LEU A 143 13.27 6.24 -2.47
CA LEU A 143 12.27 5.59 -3.31
C LEU A 143 11.43 6.63 -4.06
N THR A 144 10.82 6.20 -5.16
CA THR A 144 9.71 6.95 -5.76
C THR A 144 8.59 7.09 -4.73
N ALA A 145 8.03 8.28 -4.61
CA ALA A 145 6.98 8.59 -3.65
C ALA A 145 5.79 9.27 -4.33
N SER A 146 4.65 9.23 -3.66
CA SER A 146 3.49 10.06 -4.01
C SER A 146 3.85 11.56 -3.87
N ALA A 147 3.33 12.39 -4.77
CA ALA A 147 3.50 13.83 -4.65
C ALA A 147 2.75 14.35 -3.41
N ARG A 148 3.27 15.41 -2.78
CA ARG A 148 2.60 16.09 -1.65
C ARG A 148 1.20 16.61 -1.96
N SER A 149 0.91 16.84 -3.25
CA SER A 149 -0.39 17.33 -3.72
C SER A 149 -1.42 16.22 -3.98
N SER A 150 -1.03 14.95 -3.92
CA SER A 150 -1.97 13.84 -4.07
C SER A 150 -2.65 13.57 -2.73
N TRP A 151 -3.97 13.69 -2.72
CA TRP A 151 -4.77 13.36 -1.56
C TRP A 151 -5.23 11.91 -1.66
N ASP A 152 -4.88 11.10 -0.67
CA ASP A 152 -5.40 9.75 -0.56
C ASP A 152 -6.62 9.76 0.38
N PRO A 153 -7.83 9.56 -0.15
CA PRO A 153 -9.05 9.61 0.66
C PRO A 153 -9.16 8.46 1.67
N MET A 154 -8.26 7.47 1.60
CA MET A 154 -8.24 6.36 2.56
C MET A 154 -7.40 6.67 3.80
N VAL A 155 -6.61 7.76 3.79
CA VAL A 155 -5.86 8.18 4.97
C VAL A 155 -6.71 9.17 5.76
N THR A 156 -7.04 8.82 6.99
CA THR A 156 -7.89 9.63 7.86
C THR A 156 -7.06 10.57 8.73
N ASN A 157 -7.57 11.78 8.95
CA ASN A 157 -7.02 12.73 9.91
C ASN A 157 -7.81 12.72 11.20
N ALA A 158 -7.14 12.81 12.34
CA ALA A 158 -7.78 12.95 13.65
C ALA A 158 -8.48 14.31 13.86
N ALA A 159 -8.14 15.32 13.05
CA ALA A 159 -8.73 16.65 13.09
C ALA A 159 -9.37 16.99 11.73
N ALA A 160 -10.45 17.76 11.75
CA ALA A 160 -11.14 18.25 10.54
C ALA A 160 -10.32 19.34 9.82
N THR A 161 -9.02 19.15 9.65
CA THR A 161 -8.13 20.06 8.95
C THR A 161 -7.83 19.52 7.57
N ILE A 162 -8.22 20.26 6.54
CA ILE A 162 -7.94 19.95 5.13
C ILE A 162 -6.52 20.42 4.71
N THR A 163 -5.71 20.90 5.62
CA THR A 163 -4.38 21.47 5.32
C THR A 163 -3.24 20.45 5.44
N ALA A 164 -3.48 19.29 6.03
CA ALA A 164 -2.49 18.20 6.13
C ALA A 164 -2.90 17.08 5.18
N ASN A 165 -2.20 16.95 4.08
CA ASN A 165 -2.38 15.86 3.14
C ASN A 165 -1.59 14.65 3.64
N ASN A 166 -2.21 13.76 4.39
CA ASN A 166 -1.57 12.52 4.78
C ASN A 166 -1.74 11.51 3.64
N ASN A 167 -0.64 11.14 2.99
CA ASN A 167 -0.61 10.12 1.94
C ASN A 167 -0.21 8.74 2.48
N ALA A 168 0.26 8.69 3.70
CA ALA A 168 0.66 7.47 4.40
C ALA A 168 0.67 7.72 5.90
N TYR A 169 0.82 6.65 6.66
CA TYR A 169 1.20 6.70 8.07
C TYR A 169 2.64 6.22 8.26
N PHE A 170 3.24 6.54 9.38
CA PHE A 170 4.53 5.95 9.78
C PHE A 170 4.63 5.77 11.28
N ILE A 171 5.51 4.85 11.67
CA ILE A 171 6.07 4.71 13.02
C ILE A 171 7.59 4.70 12.93
N ASP A 172 8.24 5.13 13.99
CA ASP A 172 9.70 5.12 14.11
C ASP A 172 10.15 3.99 15.08
N GLY A 173 11.44 3.67 15.07
CA GLY A 173 12.05 2.69 15.96
C GLY A 173 11.96 1.24 15.47
N VAL A 174 11.64 0.99 14.20
CA VAL A 174 11.55 -0.35 13.60
C VAL A 174 12.82 -0.65 12.81
N GLY A 175 13.85 -1.17 13.48
CA GLY A 175 15.15 -1.49 12.86
C GLY A 175 15.35 -2.97 12.48
N GLY A 176 14.32 -3.79 12.51
CA GLY A 176 14.45 -5.25 12.32
C GLY A 176 13.18 -5.91 11.79
N ALA A 177 12.76 -6.99 12.43
CA ALA A 177 11.51 -7.66 12.11
C ALA A 177 10.31 -6.70 12.25
N LEU A 178 9.28 -6.91 11.42
CA LEU A 178 8.05 -6.14 11.53
C LEU A 178 7.39 -6.40 12.90
N PRO A 179 6.97 -5.36 13.64
CA PRO A 179 6.32 -5.56 14.93
C PRO A 179 4.95 -6.25 14.78
N ALA A 180 4.56 -7.06 15.76
CA ALA A 180 3.26 -7.74 15.74
C ALA A 180 2.07 -6.75 15.75
N SER A 181 2.27 -5.56 16.36
CA SER A 181 1.32 -4.44 16.34
C SER A 181 1.99 -3.22 15.76
N TYR A 182 1.28 -2.47 14.90
CA TYR A 182 1.81 -1.27 14.26
C TYR A 182 2.05 -0.11 15.27
N GLY A 183 1.33 -0.10 16.37
CA GLY A 183 1.43 0.98 17.37
C GLY A 183 0.64 2.22 16.97
N ALA A 184 0.99 3.38 17.56
CA ALA A 184 0.33 4.65 17.31
C ALA A 184 0.99 5.34 16.09
N PRO A 185 0.31 5.42 14.94
CA PRO A 185 0.92 5.98 13.75
C PRO A 185 0.88 7.52 13.72
N THR A 186 1.86 8.09 13.04
CA THR A 186 1.88 9.52 12.67
C THR A 186 1.59 9.65 11.18
N GLY A 187 0.83 10.67 10.79
CA GLY A 187 0.55 10.96 9.39
C GLY A 187 1.80 11.49 8.66
N ALA A 188 1.95 11.10 7.40
CA ALA A 188 3.04 11.53 6.52
C ALA A 188 2.51 12.22 5.26
N ASP A 189 3.07 13.38 4.92
CA ASP A 189 2.73 14.13 3.69
C ASP A 189 3.09 13.37 2.41
N GLN A 190 4.10 12.51 2.48
CA GLN A 190 4.59 11.68 1.39
C GLN A 190 4.74 10.24 1.84
N GLY A 191 4.27 9.33 1.03
CA GLY A 191 4.50 7.90 1.21
C GLY A 191 5.23 7.28 0.01
N PRO A 192 6.01 6.22 0.20
CA PRO A 192 6.59 5.47 -0.90
C PRO A 192 5.52 4.94 -1.85
N CYS A 193 5.79 5.02 -3.17
CA CYS A 193 4.96 4.37 -4.17
C CYS A 193 5.30 2.88 -4.21
N VAL A 194 4.30 2.05 -4.04
CA VAL A 194 4.43 0.60 -4.07
C VAL A 194 3.44 0.03 -5.07
N THR A 195 3.81 -1.08 -5.70
CA THR A 195 2.91 -1.84 -6.57
C THR A 195 2.71 -3.23 -6.00
N LEU A 196 1.51 -3.78 -6.17
CA LEU A 196 1.16 -5.14 -5.79
C LEU A 196 0.76 -5.95 -7.01
N GLN A 197 1.15 -7.21 -7.04
CA GLN A 197 0.66 -8.18 -7.99
C GLN A 197 -0.41 -9.04 -7.32
N LEU A 198 -1.58 -9.08 -7.94
CA LEU A 198 -2.77 -9.74 -7.41
C LEU A 198 -3.30 -10.79 -8.40
N THR A 199 -3.84 -11.89 -7.86
CA THR A 199 -4.52 -12.94 -8.62
C THR A 199 -5.84 -13.35 -7.97
#